data_2d9e748232f4bcfb35ec1276a56fdeb6
#
_entry.id   2d9e748232f4bcfb35ec1276a56fdeb6
#
_cell.length_a   1.000
_cell.length_b   1.000
_cell.length_c   1.000
_cell.angle_alpha   90.00
_cell.angle_beta   90.00
_cell.angle_gamma   90.00
#
_symmetry.space_group_name_H-M   'P 1'
#
loop_
_entity.id
_entity.type
_entity.pdbx_description
1 polymer ?
#
loop_
_entity_poly.entity_id
_entity_poly.type
_entity_poly.pdbx_seq_one_letter_code
_entity_poly.pdbx_strand_id
1 'polypeptide(L)'
;MTIGDPRRLPHPVRIIGKAITKTEIFLRKYFKSPSQEKMGGILLTAIITCSVFVSALLLSSLLLIFLLRLSTLFLSLLAGVLLVYLSSTTIAIRELINSAGLVITEVKNKNIETARNNLSMIVGRDTRNLSEAGILKATIETLSENLSDGIIAPLFYLAIGGLPLAMAYKAINTLDSMVGYKNDRYKNFGWAAARLDDIANYIPARITGILIVLSSLLIRLFTRSPIHPFASIEIMFRDGRKHTSPNAGIPEAAMAGAIGVRLGGPSAYGGIIVQKPYIGTETEVDYLAASEKTIKVVMFSSVAGIVISAVVLYARGIYG
;
A
#
# COMPACT_ATOMS: atom_id res chain seq x y z
N MET A 1 -2.50 6.15 -16.97
CA MET A 1 -2.16 6.86 -15.73
C MET A 1 -2.68 8.31 -15.67
N THR A 2 -3.47 8.74 -16.62
CA THR A 2 -3.93 10.15 -16.77
C THR A 2 -5.26 10.47 -16.06
N ILE A 3 -6.03 9.49 -15.66
CA ILE A 3 -7.34 9.69 -15.02
C ILE A 3 -7.23 9.26 -13.55
N GLY A 4 -7.34 10.21 -12.61
CA GLY A 4 -7.44 9.91 -11.16
C GLY A 4 -8.85 9.47 -10.80
N ASP A 5 -9.02 8.93 -9.61
CA ASP A 5 -10.33 8.54 -9.10
C ASP A 5 -11.30 9.72 -9.11
N PRO A 6 -12.46 9.60 -9.81
CA PRO A 6 -13.44 10.67 -9.84
C PRO A 6 -14.01 10.87 -8.43
N ARG A 7 -13.78 12.02 -7.82
CA ARG A 7 -14.24 12.33 -6.45
C ARG A 7 -15.75 12.19 -6.25
N ARG A 8 -16.52 12.19 -7.35
CA ARG A 8 -17.99 12.09 -7.36
C ARG A 8 -18.53 10.66 -7.43
N LEU A 9 -17.74 9.67 -7.84
CA LEU A 9 -18.18 8.28 -7.89
C LEU A 9 -17.95 7.59 -6.54
N PRO A 10 -18.85 6.66 -6.13
CA PRO A 10 -18.67 5.88 -4.92
C PRO A 10 -17.45 4.97 -5.06
N HIS A 11 -16.36 5.31 -4.37
CA HIS A 11 -15.15 4.50 -4.41
C HIS A 11 -15.31 3.26 -3.53
N PRO A 12 -15.01 2.04 -4.03
CA PRO A 12 -15.20 0.79 -3.28
C PRO A 12 -14.56 0.79 -1.90
N VAL A 13 -13.34 1.34 -1.74
CA VAL A 13 -12.64 1.43 -0.46
C VAL A 13 -13.41 2.27 0.57
N ARG A 14 -14.10 3.33 0.15
CA ARG A 14 -14.93 4.14 1.06
C ARG A 14 -16.17 3.36 1.54
N ILE A 15 -16.73 2.50 0.67
CA ILE A 15 -17.85 1.63 1.04
C ILE A 15 -17.37 0.60 2.06
N ILE A 16 -16.22 -0.03 1.81
CA ILE A 16 -15.58 -0.96 2.73
C ILE A 16 -15.31 -0.28 4.08
N GLY A 17 -14.71 0.90 4.10
CA GLY A 17 -14.45 1.64 5.34
C GLY A 17 -15.72 1.95 6.15
N LYS A 18 -16.81 2.38 5.47
CA LYS A 18 -18.11 2.58 6.14
C LYS A 18 -18.68 1.27 6.70
N ALA A 19 -18.53 0.16 5.98
CA ALA A 19 -18.97 -1.15 6.44
C ALA A 19 -18.17 -1.60 7.67
N ILE A 20 -16.85 -1.42 7.67
CA ILE A 20 -15.97 -1.69 8.83
C ILE A 20 -16.47 -0.91 10.05
N THR A 21 -16.63 0.43 9.94
CA THR A 21 -17.08 1.27 11.04
C THR A 21 -18.45 0.83 11.60
N LYS A 22 -19.42 0.56 10.73
CA LYS A 22 -20.76 0.13 11.16
C LYS A 22 -20.71 -1.23 11.87
N THR A 23 -19.97 -2.18 11.32
CA THR A 23 -19.83 -3.54 11.89
C THR A 23 -19.05 -3.50 13.20
N GLU A 24 -17.98 -2.69 13.30
CA GLU A 24 -17.24 -2.45 14.55
C GLU A 24 -18.17 -1.94 15.65
N ILE A 25 -18.93 -0.86 15.37
CA ILE A 25 -19.87 -0.27 16.35
C ILE A 25 -20.90 -1.30 16.80
N PHE A 26 -21.42 -2.12 15.89
CA PHE A 26 -22.38 -3.17 16.21
C PHE A 26 -21.75 -4.25 17.10
N LEU A 27 -20.61 -4.81 16.72
CA LEU A 27 -19.96 -5.90 17.47
C LEU A 27 -19.50 -5.45 18.86
N ARG A 28 -18.99 -4.22 19.04
CA ARG A 28 -18.58 -3.71 20.35
C ARG A 28 -19.72 -3.55 21.36
N LYS A 29 -20.98 -3.62 20.94
CA LYS A 29 -22.12 -3.66 21.87
C LYS A 29 -22.19 -4.99 22.65
N TYR A 30 -21.74 -6.06 22.02
CA TYR A 30 -21.84 -7.43 22.55
C TYR A 30 -20.51 -7.98 23.09
N PHE A 31 -19.39 -7.52 22.55
CA PHE A 31 -18.05 -8.01 22.87
C PHE A 31 -17.28 -6.96 23.69
N LYS A 32 -17.34 -7.07 25.02
CA LYS A 32 -16.83 -6.01 25.95
C LYS A 32 -15.60 -6.42 26.75
N SER A 33 -15.41 -7.71 27.06
CA SER A 33 -14.22 -8.18 27.77
C SER A 33 -13.03 -8.37 26.82
N PRO A 34 -11.77 -8.34 27.27
CA PRO A 34 -10.59 -8.47 26.40
C PRO A 34 -10.59 -9.72 25.48
N SER A 35 -11.05 -10.86 25.99
CA SER A 35 -11.18 -12.09 25.18
C SER A 35 -12.34 -11.99 24.19
N GLN A 36 -13.46 -11.40 24.61
CA GLN A 36 -14.60 -11.14 23.74
C GLN A 36 -14.24 -10.12 22.65
N GLU A 37 -13.52 -9.04 22.97
CA GLU A 37 -13.05 -8.07 21.96
C GLU A 37 -12.23 -8.74 20.85
N LYS A 38 -11.34 -9.70 21.22
CA LYS A 38 -10.59 -10.48 20.24
C LYS A 38 -11.51 -11.30 19.35
N MET A 39 -12.53 -11.94 19.90
CA MET A 39 -13.55 -12.67 19.12
C MET A 39 -14.34 -11.73 18.22
N GLY A 40 -14.77 -10.57 18.72
CA GLY A 40 -15.44 -9.53 17.94
C GLY A 40 -14.60 -9.06 16.76
N GLY A 41 -13.28 -8.89 16.96
CA GLY A 41 -12.33 -8.56 15.91
C GLY A 41 -12.16 -9.64 14.85
N ILE A 42 -12.11 -10.91 15.27
CA ILE A 42 -12.08 -12.05 14.34
C ILE A 42 -13.36 -12.07 13.48
N LEU A 43 -14.52 -11.89 14.11
CA LEU A 43 -15.80 -11.82 13.39
C LEU A 43 -15.86 -10.64 12.43
N LEU A 44 -15.43 -9.44 12.87
CA LEU A 44 -15.34 -8.27 11.98
C LEU A 44 -14.50 -8.58 10.74
N THR A 45 -13.29 -9.11 10.96
CA THR A 45 -12.35 -9.41 9.88
C THR A 45 -12.92 -10.43 8.91
N ALA A 46 -13.51 -11.51 9.42
CA ALA A 46 -14.13 -12.56 8.61
C ALA A 46 -15.35 -12.02 7.82
N ILE A 47 -16.28 -11.32 8.48
CA ILE A 47 -17.49 -10.79 7.86
C ILE A 47 -17.11 -9.83 6.71
N ILE A 48 -16.23 -8.86 6.96
CA ILE A 48 -15.85 -7.87 5.96
C ILE A 48 -15.10 -8.52 4.78
N THR A 49 -14.08 -9.32 5.07
CA THR A 49 -13.28 -9.96 4.02
C THR A 49 -14.12 -10.92 3.17
N CYS A 50 -14.93 -11.79 3.80
CA CYS A 50 -15.76 -12.73 3.06
C CYS A 50 -16.86 -12.03 2.27
N SER A 51 -17.54 -11.02 2.84
CA SER A 51 -18.61 -10.30 2.12
C SER A 51 -18.06 -9.51 0.93
N VAL A 52 -16.89 -8.88 1.05
CA VAL A 52 -16.24 -8.19 -0.08
C VAL A 52 -15.80 -9.20 -1.14
N PHE A 53 -15.18 -10.33 -0.75
CA PHE A 53 -14.79 -11.37 -1.68
C PHE A 53 -15.98 -11.93 -2.46
N VAL A 54 -17.04 -12.34 -1.76
CA VAL A 54 -18.26 -12.91 -2.38
C VAL A 54 -18.93 -11.90 -3.29
N SER A 55 -19.09 -10.64 -2.84
CA SER A 55 -19.68 -9.58 -3.67
C SER A 55 -18.88 -9.33 -4.94
N ALA A 56 -17.55 -9.28 -4.85
CA ALA A 56 -16.67 -9.11 -5.99
C ALA A 56 -16.69 -10.33 -6.91
N LEU A 57 -16.78 -11.55 -6.35
CA LEU A 57 -16.91 -12.80 -7.12
C LEU A 57 -18.21 -12.82 -7.93
N LEU A 58 -19.34 -12.53 -7.29
CA LEU A 58 -20.65 -12.49 -7.96
C LEU A 58 -20.67 -11.42 -9.05
N LEU A 59 -20.17 -10.22 -8.74
CA LEU A 59 -20.13 -9.12 -9.71
C LEU A 59 -19.21 -9.44 -10.89
N SER A 60 -18.01 -9.94 -10.65
CA SER A 60 -17.08 -10.30 -11.74
C SER A 60 -17.61 -11.45 -12.60
N SER A 61 -18.24 -12.47 -11.98
CA SER A 61 -18.86 -13.58 -12.70
C SER A 61 -20.01 -13.08 -13.59
N LEU A 62 -20.85 -12.19 -13.07
CA LEU A 62 -21.93 -11.57 -13.84
C LEU A 62 -21.38 -10.77 -15.02
N LEU A 63 -20.38 -9.93 -14.80
CA LEU A 63 -19.74 -9.13 -15.87
C LEU A 63 -19.06 -10.01 -16.92
N LEU A 64 -18.45 -11.13 -16.54
CA LEU A 64 -17.85 -12.09 -17.46
C LEU A 64 -18.93 -12.80 -18.31
N ILE A 65 -20.08 -13.16 -17.73
CA ILE A 65 -21.21 -13.70 -18.48
C ILE A 65 -21.71 -12.69 -19.54
N PHE A 66 -21.83 -11.41 -19.16
CA PHE A 66 -22.18 -10.35 -20.10
C PHE A 66 -21.13 -10.16 -21.19
N LEU A 67 -19.83 -10.22 -20.84
CA LEU A 67 -18.73 -10.08 -21.79
C LEU A 67 -18.70 -11.21 -22.83
N LEU A 68 -18.95 -12.47 -22.39
CA LEU A 68 -18.72 -13.66 -23.22
C LEU A 68 -19.98 -14.19 -23.91
N ARG A 69 -21.18 -13.96 -23.37
CA ARG A 69 -22.43 -14.59 -23.82
C ARG A 69 -23.42 -13.67 -24.49
N LEU A 70 -23.32 -12.34 -24.32
CA LEU A 70 -24.22 -11.43 -24.97
C LEU A 70 -23.77 -11.09 -26.38
N SER A 71 -24.70 -11.25 -27.34
CA SER A 71 -24.48 -10.95 -28.75
C SER A 71 -24.42 -9.44 -29.07
N THR A 72 -24.72 -8.58 -28.10
CA THR A 72 -24.67 -7.14 -28.27
C THR A 72 -23.31 -6.58 -27.89
N LEU A 73 -22.58 -6.12 -28.91
CA LEU A 73 -21.23 -5.50 -28.74
C LEU A 73 -21.19 -4.42 -27.64
N PHE A 74 -22.26 -3.63 -27.54
CA PHE A 74 -22.37 -2.55 -26.56
C PHE A 74 -22.29 -3.05 -25.10
N LEU A 75 -23.06 -4.09 -24.75
CA LEU A 75 -23.08 -4.65 -23.39
C LEU A 75 -21.77 -5.36 -23.05
N SER A 76 -21.15 -6.03 -24.02
CA SER A 76 -19.85 -6.65 -23.84
C SER A 76 -18.75 -5.61 -23.58
N LEU A 77 -18.72 -4.53 -24.35
CA LEU A 77 -17.78 -3.42 -24.13
C LEU A 77 -18.01 -2.76 -22.76
N LEU A 78 -19.26 -2.51 -22.38
CA LEU A 78 -19.59 -1.92 -21.07
C LEU A 78 -19.12 -2.82 -19.92
N ALA A 79 -19.34 -4.13 -19.99
CA ALA A 79 -18.88 -5.09 -18.99
C ALA A 79 -17.35 -5.10 -18.87
N GLY A 80 -16.64 -5.07 -20.02
CA GLY A 80 -15.17 -4.98 -20.04
C GLY A 80 -14.66 -3.69 -19.40
N VAL A 81 -15.25 -2.54 -19.73
CA VAL A 81 -14.91 -1.24 -19.13
C VAL A 81 -15.13 -1.25 -17.62
N LEU A 82 -16.26 -1.82 -17.15
CA LEU A 82 -16.54 -1.93 -15.72
C LEU A 82 -15.55 -2.83 -14.98
N LEU A 83 -15.15 -3.98 -15.57
CA LEU A 83 -14.12 -4.85 -15.00
C LEU A 83 -12.79 -4.14 -14.87
N VAL A 84 -12.34 -3.43 -15.92
CA VAL A 84 -11.11 -2.64 -15.89
C VAL A 84 -11.21 -1.52 -14.87
N TYR A 85 -12.32 -0.79 -14.82
CA TYR A 85 -12.53 0.27 -13.83
C TYR A 85 -12.45 -0.26 -12.40
N LEU A 86 -13.20 -1.32 -12.07
CA LEU A 86 -13.20 -1.91 -10.73
C LEU A 86 -11.81 -2.43 -10.35
N SER A 87 -11.09 -3.06 -11.26
CA SER A 87 -9.72 -3.53 -11.03
C SER A 87 -8.78 -2.35 -10.78
N SER A 88 -8.91 -1.25 -11.51
CA SER A 88 -8.09 -0.06 -11.33
C SER A 88 -8.30 0.63 -9.98
N THR A 89 -9.50 0.53 -9.40
CA THR A 89 -9.78 1.10 -8.06
C THR A 89 -9.05 0.40 -6.92
N THR A 90 -8.48 -0.78 -7.17
CA THR A 90 -7.66 -1.48 -6.16
C THR A 90 -6.23 -0.96 -6.10
N ILE A 91 -5.77 -0.22 -7.13
CA ILE A 91 -4.38 0.20 -7.32
C ILE A 91 -4.25 1.71 -7.14
N ALA A 92 -3.39 2.15 -6.23
CA ALA A 92 -3.30 3.54 -5.79
C ALA A 92 -2.09 4.32 -6.35
N ILE A 93 -1.59 4.00 -7.57
CA ILE A 93 -0.33 4.58 -8.09
C ILE A 93 -0.38 6.11 -8.13
N ARG A 94 -1.41 6.68 -8.74
CA ARG A 94 -1.52 8.12 -8.93
C ARG A 94 -1.69 8.86 -7.61
N GLU A 95 -2.55 8.33 -6.73
CA GLU A 95 -2.79 8.92 -5.41
C GLU A 95 -1.51 8.96 -4.59
N LEU A 96 -0.76 7.85 -4.55
CA LEU A 96 0.51 7.76 -3.83
C LEU A 96 1.54 8.78 -4.33
N ILE A 97 1.75 8.83 -5.65
CA ILE A 97 2.74 9.74 -6.26
C ILE A 97 2.33 11.20 -6.08
N ASN A 98 1.06 11.52 -6.29
CA ASN A 98 0.57 12.90 -6.14
C ASN A 98 0.66 13.38 -4.69
N SER A 99 0.21 12.57 -3.73
CA SER A 99 0.24 12.94 -2.32
C SER A 99 1.67 13.16 -1.82
N ALA A 100 2.60 12.27 -2.16
CA ALA A 100 4.01 12.44 -1.84
C ALA A 100 4.63 13.64 -2.59
N GLY A 101 4.28 13.83 -3.86
CA GLY A 101 4.73 14.95 -4.68
C GLY A 101 4.32 16.30 -4.09
N LEU A 102 3.10 16.42 -3.54
CA LEU A 102 2.65 17.63 -2.83
C LEU A 102 3.54 17.92 -1.62
N VAL A 103 3.84 16.91 -0.79
CA VAL A 103 4.74 17.10 0.37
C VAL A 103 6.12 17.58 -0.07
N ILE A 104 6.72 16.90 -1.05
CA ILE A 104 8.06 17.23 -1.57
C ILE A 104 8.11 18.64 -2.16
N THR A 105 7.07 19.02 -2.91
CA THR A 105 6.97 20.36 -3.52
C THR A 105 6.90 21.45 -2.46
N GLU A 106 6.10 21.25 -1.39
CA GLU A 106 5.99 22.22 -0.31
C GLU A 106 7.30 22.35 0.50
N VAL A 107 8.03 21.26 0.71
CA VAL A 107 9.37 21.30 1.31
C VAL A 107 10.34 22.07 0.41
N LYS A 108 10.33 21.83 -0.90
CA LYS A 108 11.16 22.54 -1.89
C LYS A 108 10.89 24.04 -1.91
N ASN A 109 9.62 24.42 -1.73
CA ASN A 109 9.18 25.82 -1.65
C ASN A 109 9.38 26.43 -0.24
N LYS A 110 9.96 25.70 0.72
CA LYS A 110 10.16 26.11 2.13
C LYS A 110 8.87 26.36 2.90
N ASN A 111 7.74 25.86 2.43
CA ASN A 111 6.44 25.90 3.08
C ASN A 111 6.28 24.73 4.07
N ILE A 112 7.11 24.70 5.11
CA ILE A 112 7.26 23.54 6.02
C ILE A 112 5.94 23.19 6.74
N GLU A 113 5.14 24.18 7.10
CA GLU A 113 3.86 23.94 7.78
C GLU A 113 2.84 23.25 6.86
N THR A 114 2.73 23.70 5.61
CA THR A 114 1.90 23.07 4.59
C THR A 114 2.41 21.65 4.28
N ALA A 115 3.73 21.46 4.22
CA ALA A 115 4.32 20.14 4.04
C ALA A 115 3.96 19.18 5.18
N ARG A 116 4.00 19.63 6.45
CA ARG A 116 3.56 18.86 7.63
C ARG A 116 2.09 18.48 7.56
N ASN A 117 1.24 19.42 7.15
CA ASN A 117 -0.20 19.18 6.99
C ASN A 117 -0.46 18.16 5.87
N ASN A 118 0.18 18.30 4.71
CA ASN A 118 0.06 17.33 3.62
C ASN A 118 0.55 15.94 4.03
N LEU A 119 1.70 15.88 4.74
CA LEU A 119 2.24 14.62 5.26
C LEU A 119 1.27 13.95 6.24
N SER A 120 0.60 14.70 7.13
CA SER A 120 -0.34 14.17 8.11
C SER A 120 -1.53 13.44 7.48
N MET A 121 -1.82 13.69 6.21
CA MET A 121 -2.89 13.02 5.46
C MET A 121 -2.50 11.62 4.95
N ILE A 122 -1.19 11.30 4.96
CA ILE A 122 -0.66 10.05 4.39
C ILE A 122 0.16 9.22 5.37
N VAL A 123 0.38 9.71 6.59
CA VAL A 123 1.11 8.99 7.65
C VAL A 123 0.30 8.92 8.94
N GLY A 124 0.48 7.85 9.71
CA GLY A 124 -0.19 7.69 11.01
C GLY A 124 0.56 8.30 12.20
N ARG A 125 1.75 8.92 11.98
CA ARG A 125 2.56 9.55 13.05
C ARG A 125 2.26 11.03 13.21
N ASP A 126 2.68 11.60 14.34
CA ASP A 126 2.61 13.04 14.57
C ASP A 126 3.60 13.78 13.66
N THR A 127 3.10 14.77 12.91
CA THR A 127 3.90 15.51 11.92
C THR A 127 4.29 16.92 12.36
N ARG A 128 3.62 17.48 13.39
CA ARG A 128 3.70 18.89 13.78
C ARG A 128 5.11 19.39 14.08
N ASN A 129 5.96 18.54 14.66
CA ASN A 129 7.31 18.90 15.10
C ASN A 129 8.40 18.32 14.23
N LEU A 130 8.07 17.76 13.05
CA LEU A 130 9.08 17.19 12.17
C LEU A 130 9.93 18.29 11.53
N SER A 131 11.25 18.08 11.51
CA SER A 131 12.15 18.89 10.71
C SER A 131 11.94 18.63 9.21
N GLU A 132 12.51 19.46 8.36
CA GLU A 132 12.50 19.28 6.89
C GLU A 132 12.96 17.85 6.50
N ALA A 133 14.11 17.42 7.03
CA ALA A 133 14.61 16.06 6.82
C ALA A 133 13.67 14.98 7.37
N GLY A 134 13.03 15.23 8.52
CA GLY A 134 12.03 14.34 9.12
C GLY A 134 10.78 14.17 8.26
N ILE A 135 10.30 15.24 7.62
CA ILE A 135 9.17 15.22 6.68
C ILE A 135 9.51 14.35 5.47
N LEU A 136 10.67 14.61 4.85
CA LEU A 136 11.11 13.89 3.65
C LEU A 136 11.39 12.42 3.94
N LYS A 137 12.01 12.12 5.10
CA LYS A 137 12.21 10.75 5.57
C LYS A 137 10.87 10.00 5.71
N ALA A 138 9.88 10.60 6.38
CA ALA A 138 8.56 10.02 6.53
C ALA A 138 7.86 9.82 5.18
N THR A 139 8.06 10.72 4.23
CA THR A 139 7.54 10.59 2.86
C THR A 139 8.17 9.41 2.12
N ILE A 140 9.48 9.22 2.25
CA ILE A 140 10.19 8.07 1.65
C ILE A 140 9.70 6.74 2.24
N GLU A 141 9.56 6.66 3.57
CA GLU A 141 9.02 5.49 4.27
C GLU A 141 7.62 5.14 3.75
N THR A 142 6.72 6.13 3.72
CA THR A 142 5.35 5.95 3.24
C THR A 142 5.28 5.54 1.76
N LEU A 143 6.12 6.14 0.90
CA LEU A 143 6.23 5.75 -0.50
C LEU A 143 6.67 4.28 -0.64
N SER A 144 7.63 3.83 0.17
CA SER A 144 8.17 2.47 0.12
C SER A 144 7.16 1.44 0.61
N GLU A 145 6.49 1.70 1.72
CA GLU A 145 5.44 0.85 2.29
C GLU A 145 4.24 0.76 1.35
N ASN A 146 3.72 1.90 0.87
CA ASN A 146 2.55 1.92 -0.02
C ASN A 146 2.84 1.45 -1.45
N LEU A 147 4.10 1.42 -1.91
CA LEU A 147 4.46 0.70 -3.13
C LEU A 147 4.12 -0.79 -2.99
N SER A 148 4.36 -1.39 -1.81
CA SER A 148 3.92 -2.75 -1.52
C SER A 148 2.40 -2.84 -1.41
N ASP A 149 1.82 -2.12 -0.47
CA ASP A 149 0.45 -2.35 0.01
C ASP A 149 -0.60 -1.71 -0.90
N GLY A 150 -0.25 -0.61 -1.56
CA GLY A 150 -1.15 0.13 -2.45
C GLY A 150 -1.01 -0.22 -3.93
N ILE A 151 0.06 -0.92 -4.34
CA ILE A 151 0.34 -1.16 -5.76
C ILE A 151 0.67 -2.62 -6.03
N ILE A 152 1.77 -3.14 -5.49
CA ILE A 152 2.27 -4.48 -5.88
C ILE A 152 1.39 -5.59 -5.31
N ALA A 153 0.92 -5.48 -4.07
CA ALA A 153 0.03 -6.48 -3.49
C ALA A 153 -1.34 -6.55 -4.20
N PRO A 154 -2.04 -5.43 -4.48
CA PRO A 154 -3.23 -5.47 -5.34
C PRO A 154 -2.98 -6.11 -6.71
N LEU A 155 -1.87 -5.77 -7.39
CA LEU A 155 -1.49 -6.35 -8.67
C LEU A 155 -1.22 -7.86 -8.57
N PHE A 156 -0.54 -8.30 -7.52
CA PHE A 156 -0.30 -9.71 -7.24
C PHE A 156 -1.61 -10.49 -7.08
N TYR A 157 -2.53 -10.00 -6.25
CA TYR A 157 -3.83 -10.64 -6.03
C TYR A 157 -4.72 -10.60 -7.27
N LEU A 158 -4.64 -9.52 -8.05
CA LEU A 158 -5.33 -9.42 -9.33
C LEU A 158 -4.81 -10.47 -10.33
N ALA A 159 -3.49 -10.68 -10.37
CA ALA A 159 -2.86 -11.65 -11.28
C ALA A 159 -3.22 -13.11 -10.93
N ILE A 160 -3.33 -13.47 -9.64
CA ILE A 160 -3.58 -14.85 -9.22
C ILE A 160 -5.05 -15.21 -9.07
N GLY A 161 -5.94 -14.26 -8.78
CA GLY A 161 -7.35 -14.55 -8.50
C GLY A 161 -8.32 -13.49 -9.01
N GLY A 162 -7.87 -12.59 -9.87
CA GLY A 162 -8.71 -11.57 -10.49
C GLY A 162 -9.28 -10.56 -9.49
N LEU A 163 -10.34 -9.89 -9.91
CA LEU A 163 -11.02 -8.87 -9.10
C LEU A 163 -11.43 -9.35 -7.71
N PRO A 164 -11.95 -10.59 -7.50
CA PRO A 164 -12.36 -11.04 -6.17
C PRO A 164 -11.22 -11.04 -5.15
N LEU A 165 -10.05 -11.60 -5.49
CA LEU A 165 -8.92 -11.62 -4.57
C LEU A 165 -8.28 -10.24 -4.38
N ALA A 166 -8.22 -9.41 -5.42
CA ALA A 166 -7.73 -8.03 -5.29
C ALA A 166 -8.61 -7.19 -4.35
N MET A 167 -9.94 -7.35 -4.44
CA MET A 167 -10.89 -6.65 -3.56
C MET A 167 -10.84 -7.19 -2.12
N ALA A 168 -10.71 -8.51 -1.94
CA ALA A 168 -10.52 -9.12 -0.62
C ALA A 168 -9.24 -8.62 0.06
N TYR A 169 -8.13 -8.58 -0.69
CA TYR A 169 -6.89 -7.98 -0.20
C TYR A 169 -7.10 -6.51 0.20
N LYS A 170 -7.78 -5.73 -0.65
CA LYS A 170 -8.06 -4.32 -0.33
C LYS A 170 -8.91 -4.16 0.93
N ALA A 171 -9.84 -5.10 1.18
CA ALA A 171 -10.61 -5.12 2.43
C ALA A 171 -9.72 -5.44 3.64
N ILE A 172 -8.80 -6.41 3.53
CA ILE A 172 -7.82 -6.76 4.57
C ILE A 172 -6.95 -5.56 4.91
N ASN A 173 -6.35 -4.94 3.91
CA ASN A 173 -5.48 -3.77 4.08
C ASN A 173 -6.24 -2.56 4.68
N THR A 174 -7.51 -2.36 4.29
CA THR A 174 -8.36 -1.31 4.88
C THR A 174 -8.72 -1.63 6.33
N LEU A 175 -8.98 -2.89 6.66
CA LEU A 175 -9.22 -3.34 8.04
C LEU A 175 -8.00 -3.05 8.92
N ASP A 176 -6.79 -3.44 8.49
CA ASP A 176 -5.57 -3.14 9.25
C ASP A 176 -5.38 -1.65 9.43
N SER A 177 -5.51 -0.86 8.37
CA SER A 177 -5.39 0.60 8.42
C SER A 177 -6.40 1.29 9.35
N MET A 178 -7.59 0.68 9.57
CA MET A 178 -8.64 1.27 10.43
C MET A 178 -8.63 0.74 11.85
N VAL A 179 -8.34 -0.54 12.06
CA VAL A 179 -8.47 -1.19 13.37
C VAL A 179 -7.21 -1.96 13.81
N GLY A 180 -6.17 -2.10 12.97
CA GLY A 180 -4.95 -2.87 13.28
C GLY A 180 -3.96 -2.21 14.26
N TYR A 181 -4.32 -1.06 14.83
CA TYR A 181 -3.44 -0.31 15.74
C TYR A 181 -3.18 -1.03 17.07
N LYS A 182 -1.95 -0.91 17.60
CA LYS A 182 -1.54 -1.49 18.89
C LYS A 182 -1.82 -0.58 20.10
N ASN A 183 -2.85 0.28 20.02
CA ASN A 183 -3.32 1.09 21.14
C ASN A 183 -4.36 0.32 21.98
N ASP A 184 -4.71 0.86 23.16
CA ASP A 184 -5.63 0.21 24.09
C ASP A 184 -7.00 -0.11 23.48
N ARG A 185 -7.48 0.74 22.58
CA ARG A 185 -8.76 0.54 21.89
C ARG A 185 -8.75 -0.67 20.93
N TYR A 186 -7.64 -0.94 20.25
CA TYR A 186 -7.58 -1.89 19.15
C TYR A 186 -6.65 -3.09 19.38
N LYS A 187 -5.84 -3.05 20.43
CA LYS A 187 -4.86 -4.10 20.78
C LYS A 187 -5.45 -5.52 20.77
N ASN A 188 -6.69 -5.69 21.27
CA ASN A 188 -7.40 -6.98 21.23
C ASN A 188 -8.29 -7.08 19.98
N PHE A 189 -9.11 -6.06 19.73
CA PHE A 189 -10.10 -6.06 18.66
C PHE A 189 -9.46 -6.07 17.26
N GLY A 190 -8.38 -5.33 17.05
CA GLY A 190 -7.67 -5.24 15.77
C GLY A 190 -6.70 -6.39 15.49
N TRP A 191 -6.47 -7.29 16.48
CA TRP A 191 -5.47 -8.35 16.36
C TRP A 191 -5.62 -9.20 15.10
N ALA A 192 -6.85 -9.62 14.77
CA ALA A 192 -7.10 -10.49 13.62
C ALA A 192 -6.85 -9.76 12.29
N ALA A 193 -7.25 -8.49 12.18
CA ALA A 193 -7.01 -7.65 11.00
C ALA A 193 -5.50 -7.50 10.74
N ALA A 194 -4.74 -7.11 11.78
CA ALA A 194 -3.28 -6.96 11.68
C ALA A 194 -2.57 -8.27 11.30
N ARG A 195 -2.98 -9.41 11.86
CA ARG A 195 -2.39 -10.71 11.53
C ARG A 195 -2.72 -11.18 10.14
N LEU A 196 -3.95 -10.95 9.68
CA LEU A 196 -4.36 -11.31 8.33
C LEU A 196 -3.63 -10.46 7.29
N ASP A 197 -3.44 -9.16 7.57
CA ASP A 197 -2.65 -8.26 6.74
C ASP A 197 -1.18 -8.67 6.69
N ASP A 198 -0.58 -9.02 7.84
CA ASP A 198 0.79 -9.55 7.91
C ASP A 198 0.96 -10.78 6.99
N ILE A 199 -0.01 -11.70 6.95
CA ILE A 199 0.02 -12.90 6.10
C ILE A 199 -0.19 -12.51 4.63
N ALA A 200 -1.16 -11.65 4.34
CA ALA A 200 -1.50 -11.25 2.98
C ALA A 200 -0.36 -10.47 2.31
N ASN A 201 0.38 -9.67 3.06
CA ASN A 201 1.51 -8.88 2.55
C ASN A 201 2.84 -9.65 2.52
N TYR A 202 2.90 -10.88 3.04
CA TYR A 202 4.17 -11.60 3.17
C TYR A 202 4.90 -11.79 1.83
N ILE A 203 4.24 -12.31 0.81
CA ILE A 203 4.81 -12.50 -0.52
C ILE A 203 4.93 -11.17 -1.28
N PRO A 204 3.89 -10.32 -1.35
CA PRO A 204 3.96 -9.03 -2.04
C PRO A 204 5.12 -8.14 -1.58
N ALA A 205 5.39 -8.05 -0.28
CA ALA A 205 6.49 -7.23 0.24
C ALA A 205 7.87 -7.69 -0.27
N ARG A 206 8.09 -9.00 -0.41
CA ARG A 206 9.34 -9.56 -0.96
C ARG A 206 9.46 -9.28 -2.46
N ILE A 207 8.37 -9.45 -3.19
CA ILE A 207 8.30 -9.06 -4.62
C ILE A 207 8.61 -7.58 -4.77
N THR A 208 8.02 -6.72 -3.91
CA THR A 208 8.27 -5.27 -3.93
C THR A 208 9.76 -4.95 -3.70
N GLY A 209 10.40 -5.57 -2.72
CA GLY A 209 11.83 -5.40 -2.49
C GLY A 209 12.67 -5.75 -3.72
N ILE A 210 12.37 -6.88 -4.38
CA ILE A 210 13.05 -7.29 -5.62
C ILE A 210 12.79 -6.28 -6.74
N LEU A 211 11.56 -5.79 -6.89
CA LEU A 211 11.21 -4.79 -7.91
C LEU A 211 11.93 -3.46 -7.67
N ILE A 212 12.11 -3.02 -6.43
CA ILE A 212 12.91 -1.85 -6.08
C ILE A 212 14.35 -2.03 -6.53
N VAL A 213 14.97 -3.18 -6.25
CA VAL A 213 16.34 -3.50 -6.67
C VAL A 213 16.47 -3.46 -8.19
N LEU A 214 15.58 -4.16 -8.91
CA LEU A 214 15.59 -4.22 -10.38
C LEU A 214 15.36 -2.84 -10.99
N SER A 215 14.41 -2.08 -10.48
CA SER A 215 14.14 -0.72 -10.92
C SER A 215 15.34 0.20 -10.69
N SER A 216 16.01 0.06 -9.55
CA SER A 216 17.23 0.81 -9.23
C SER A 216 18.34 0.50 -10.21
N LEU A 217 18.50 -0.77 -10.60
CA LEU A 217 19.47 -1.19 -11.61
C LEU A 217 19.16 -0.58 -12.99
N LEU A 218 17.90 -0.66 -13.43
CA LEU A 218 17.46 -0.09 -14.70
C LEU A 218 17.66 1.42 -14.74
N ILE A 219 17.24 2.14 -13.68
CA ILE A 219 17.40 3.58 -13.61
C ILE A 219 18.89 3.95 -13.69
N ARG A 220 19.76 3.26 -12.94
CA ARG A 220 21.22 3.50 -13.00
C ARG A 220 21.79 3.29 -14.39
N LEU A 221 21.38 2.24 -15.09
CA LEU A 221 21.87 1.92 -16.42
C LEU A 221 21.43 2.94 -17.48
N PHE A 222 20.17 3.38 -17.44
CA PHE A 222 19.61 4.24 -18.50
C PHE A 222 19.69 5.74 -18.20
N THR A 223 19.75 6.16 -16.94
CA THR A 223 19.66 7.60 -16.57
C THR A 223 20.94 8.13 -15.93
N ARG A 224 21.96 7.30 -15.69
CA ARG A 224 23.19 7.64 -14.94
C ARG A 224 22.89 8.30 -13.56
N SER A 225 21.67 8.11 -13.03
CA SER A 225 21.29 8.63 -11.73
C SER A 225 22.13 7.98 -10.62
N PRO A 226 22.54 8.71 -9.58
CA PRO A 226 23.27 8.15 -8.45
C PRO A 226 22.32 7.31 -7.57
N ILE A 227 21.95 6.13 -8.05
CA ILE A 227 21.16 5.11 -7.35
C ILE A 227 22.03 3.87 -7.16
N HIS A 228 21.89 3.17 -6.03
CA HIS A 228 22.79 2.13 -5.56
C HIS A 228 22.11 0.76 -5.51
N PRO A 229 21.94 0.02 -6.64
CA PRO A 229 21.21 -1.24 -6.68
C PRO A 229 21.86 -2.34 -5.80
N PHE A 230 23.18 -2.40 -5.71
CA PHE A 230 23.89 -3.37 -4.85
C PHE A 230 23.68 -3.08 -3.37
N ALA A 231 23.75 -1.82 -2.95
CA ALA A 231 23.42 -1.43 -1.58
C ALA A 231 21.94 -1.69 -1.26
N SER A 232 21.03 -1.57 -2.26
CA SER A 232 19.63 -1.94 -2.12
C SER A 232 19.47 -3.41 -1.72
N ILE A 233 20.18 -4.33 -2.38
CA ILE A 233 20.17 -5.77 -2.04
C ILE A 233 20.75 -5.99 -0.64
N GLU A 234 21.93 -5.46 -0.37
CA GLU A 234 22.62 -5.64 0.90
C GLU A 234 21.76 -5.18 2.08
N ILE A 235 21.25 -3.96 2.01
CA ILE A 235 20.45 -3.35 3.09
C ILE A 235 19.09 -4.04 3.22
N MET A 236 18.46 -4.46 2.13
CA MET A 236 17.23 -5.24 2.17
C MET A 236 17.39 -6.52 3.02
N PHE A 237 18.46 -7.27 2.82
CA PHE A 237 18.72 -8.49 3.60
C PHE A 237 19.21 -8.21 5.03
N ARG A 238 20.03 -7.18 5.23
CA ARG A 238 20.60 -6.82 6.53
C ARG A 238 19.56 -6.21 7.48
N ASP A 239 18.72 -5.31 6.96
CA ASP A 239 17.87 -4.44 7.79
C ASP A 239 16.36 -4.71 7.62
N GLY A 240 15.93 -5.38 6.56
CA GLY A 240 14.50 -5.56 6.26
C GLY A 240 13.70 -6.27 7.36
N ARG A 241 14.36 -7.03 8.24
CA ARG A 241 13.73 -7.71 9.39
C ARG A 241 13.77 -6.89 10.69
N LYS A 242 14.39 -5.72 10.69
CA LYS A 242 14.47 -4.87 11.89
C LYS A 242 13.17 -4.15 12.17
N HIS A 243 12.35 -3.93 11.15
CA HIS A 243 11.07 -3.23 11.28
C HIS A 243 10.07 -4.02 12.14
N THR A 244 9.18 -3.32 12.86
CA THR A 244 8.13 -3.93 13.71
C THR A 244 7.06 -4.69 12.92
N SER A 245 6.83 -4.31 11.65
CA SER A 245 6.05 -5.08 10.69
C SER A 245 6.98 -6.06 9.97
N PRO A 246 6.59 -7.33 9.79
CA PRO A 246 7.40 -8.33 9.08
C PRO A 246 7.48 -8.07 7.57
N ASN A 247 6.71 -7.11 7.06
CA ASN A 247 6.53 -6.80 5.65
C ASN A 247 7.08 -5.42 5.27
N ALA A 248 6.64 -4.35 5.92
CA ALA A 248 7.01 -2.96 5.57
C ALA A 248 8.53 -2.73 5.56
N GLY A 249 9.27 -3.40 6.46
CA GLY A 249 10.72 -3.27 6.52
C GLY A 249 11.47 -3.73 5.26
N ILE A 250 10.91 -4.66 4.47
CA ILE A 250 11.57 -5.16 3.25
C ILE A 250 11.64 -4.08 2.16
N PRO A 251 10.52 -3.46 1.71
CA PRO A 251 10.57 -2.37 0.74
C PRO A 251 11.26 -1.12 1.28
N GLU A 252 11.09 -0.79 2.58
CA GLU A 252 11.81 0.35 3.19
C GLU A 252 13.32 0.15 3.16
N ALA A 253 13.82 -1.04 3.52
CA ALA A 253 15.24 -1.34 3.51
C ALA A 253 15.82 -1.37 2.09
N ALA A 254 15.10 -1.96 1.13
CA ALA A 254 15.49 -1.93 -0.27
C ALA A 254 15.57 -0.49 -0.80
N MET A 255 14.60 0.35 -0.48
CA MET A 255 14.57 1.75 -0.89
C MET A 255 15.69 2.54 -0.21
N ALA A 256 15.87 2.38 1.11
CA ALA A 256 16.95 3.04 1.86
C ALA A 256 18.32 2.78 1.24
N GLY A 257 18.58 1.52 0.87
CA GLY A 257 19.81 1.13 0.18
C GLY A 257 19.92 1.70 -1.22
N ALA A 258 18.83 1.69 -1.98
CA ALA A 258 18.80 2.21 -3.35
C ALA A 258 19.17 3.69 -3.43
N ILE A 259 18.65 4.50 -2.50
CA ILE A 259 18.84 5.97 -2.53
C ILE A 259 19.88 6.48 -1.53
N GLY A 260 20.48 5.60 -0.70
CA GLY A 260 21.56 5.94 0.21
C GLY A 260 21.16 6.71 1.46
N VAL A 261 19.94 6.49 1.99
CA VAL A 261 19.45 7.20 3.19
C VAL A 261 19.27 6.26 4.38
N ARG A 262 19.17 6.86 5.57
CA ARG A 262 18.82 6.15 6.79
C ARG A 262 17.39 6.49 7.21
N LEU A 263 16.51 5.49 7.18
CA LEU A 263 15.11 5.55 7.57
C LEU A 263 14.90 5.06 9.02
N GLY A 264 13.65 5.08 9.50
CA GLY A 264 13.32 4.66 10.86
C GLY A 264 13.79 5.66 11.93
N GLY A 265 14.09 5.14 13.11
CA GLY A 265 14.42 5.91 14.30
C GLY A 265 13.18 6.36 15.08
N PRO A 266 13.37 7.18 16.16
CA PRO A 266 12.27 7.61 17.02
C PRO A 266 11.16 8.30 16.27
N SER A 267 9.91 7.95 16.54
CA SER A 267 8.71 8.56 15.93
C SER A 267 7.63 8.81 16.98
N ALA A 268 6.94 9.95 16.90
CA ALA A 268 5.87 10.30 17.83
C ALA A 268 4.51 9.83 17.32
N TYR A 269 3.70 9.29 18.23
CA TYR A 269 2.32 8.84 17.97
C TYR A 269 1.43 9.32 19.14
N GLY A 270 0.53 10.27 18.89
CA GLY A 270 -0.31 10.83 19.94
C GLY A 270 0.49 11.46 21.09
N GLY A 271 1.62 12.09 20.80
CA GLY A 271 2.53 12.67 21.77
C GLY A 271 3.51 11.68 22.45
N ILE A 272 3.39 10.38 22.18
CA ILE A 272 4.28 9.36 22.77
C ILE A 272 5.39 9.01 21.78
N ILE A 273 6.65 9.09 22.22
CA ILE A 273 7.81 8.72 21.39
C ILE A 273 7.98 7.20 21.42
N VAL A 274 7.88 6.58 20.27
CA VAL A 274 8.14 5.16 20.04
C VAL A 274 9.51 5.00 19.42
N GLN A 275 10.38 4.23 20.08
CA GLN A 275 11.71 3.90 19.57
C GLN A 275 11.59 2.85 18.46
N LYS A 276 11.99 3.21 17.25
CA LYS A 276 12.09 2.30 16.11
C LYS A 276 13.55 2.08 15.74
N PRO A 277 13.92 0.90 15.24
CA PRO A 277 15.26 0.68 14.73
C PRO A 277 15.52 1.55 13.50
N TYR A 278 16.79 1.90 13.29
CA TYR A 278 17.22 2.53 12.05
C TYR A 278 17.39 1.48 10.95
N ILE A 279 17.05 1.86 9.73
CA ILE A 279 17.09 1.05 8.51
C ILE A 279 17.93 1.82 7.48
N GLY A 280 18.93 1.17 6.89
CA GLY A 280 19.81 1.77 5.90
C GLY A 280 21.05 2.45 6.47
N THR A 281 21.83 2.97 5.55
CA THR A 281 23.08 3.69 5.85
C THR A 281 23.00 5.06 5.18
N GLU A 282 23.34 6.12 5.90
CA GLU A 282 23.24 7.49 5.42
C GLU A 282 24.51 7.83 4.61
N THR A 283 24.40 7.73 3.30
CA THR A 283 25.41 8.14 2.33
C THR A 283 24.95 9.34 1.50
N GLU A 284 23.63 9.58 1.45
CA GLU A 284 23.00 10.76 0.86
C GLU A 284 22.45 11.65 1.98
N VAL A 285 22.92 12.86 2.06
CA VAL A 285 22.50 13.84 3.08
C VAL A 285 21.36 14.74 2.58
N ASP A 286 21.22 14.88 1.26
CA ASP A 286 20.11 15.62 0.66
C ASP A 286 18.85 14.74 0.55
N TYR A 287 18.03 14.81 1.59
CA TYR A 287 16.74 14.10 1.62
C TYR A 287 15.74 14.59 0.57
N LEU A 288 15.88 15.82 0.04
CA LEU A 288 15.03 16.32 -1.04
C LEU A 288 15.37 15.58 -2.34
N ALA A 289 16.63 15.54 -2.71
CA ALA A 289 17.10 14.76 -3.86
C ALA A 289 16.77 13.26 -3.71
N ALA A 290 16.91 12.71 -2.50
CA ALA A 290 16.56 11.32 -2.19
C ALA A 290 15.07 11.05 -2.39
N SER A 291 14.16 11.93 -1.95
CA SER A 291 12.72 11.77 -2.13
C SER A 291 12.30 11.86 -3.61
N GLU A 292 12.93 12.74 -4.41
CA GLU A 292 12.71 12.80 -5.86
C GLU A 292 13.19 11.51 -6.57
N LYS A 293 14.32 10.92 -6.13
CA LYS A 293 14.80 9.60 -6.61
C LYS A 293 13.81 8.50 -6.23
N THR A 294 13.24 8.55 -5.01
CA THR A 294 12.24 7.57 -4.54
C THR A 294 11.02 7.54 -5.46
N ILE A 295 10.48 8.69 -5.86
CA ILE A 295 9.36 8.75 -6.81
C ILE A 295 9.71 8.03 -8.11
N LYS A 296 10.92 8.22 -8.65
CA LYS A 296 11.36 7.53 -9.87
C LYS A 296 11.39 6.01 -9.67
N VAL A 297 11.97 5.53 -8.56
CA VAL A 297 12.00 4.09 -8.25
C VAL A 297 10.59 3.53 -8.10
N VAL A 298 9.69 4.23 -7.41
CA VAL A 298 8.27 3.84 -7.27
C VAL A 298 7.58 3.74 -8.64
N MET A 299 7.78 4.72 -9.53
CA MET A 299 7.21 4.69 -10.87
C MET A 299 7.70 3.49 -11.69
N PHE A 300 9.02 3.25 -11.74
CA PHE A 300 9.59 2.12 -12.46
C PHE A 300 9.13 0.78 -11.88
N SER A 301 9.12 0.63 -10.56
CA SER A 301 8.63 -0.59 -9.88
C SER A 301 7.15 -0.84 -10.15
N SER A 302 6.34 0.23 -10.19
CA SER A 302 4.90 0.14 -10.51
C SER A 302 4.68 -0.34 -11.95
N VAL A 303 5.42 0.22 -12.91
CA VAL A 303 5.35 -0.21 -14.32
C VAL A 303 5.79 -1.67 -14.46
N ALA A 304 6.90 -2.06 -13.83
CA ALA A 304 7.36 -3.45 -13.83
C ALA A 304 6.30 -4.40 -13.22
N GLY A 305 5.69 -4.02 -12.12
CA GLY A 305 4.60 -4.79 -11.49
C GLY A 305 3.39 -4.96 -12.42
N ILE A 306 2.98 -3.90 -13.12
CA ILE A 306 1.88 -3.96 -14.11
C ILE A 306 2.24 -4.93 -15.25
N VAL A 307 3.44 -4.80 -15.81
CA VAL A 307 3.88 -5.66 -16.91
C VAL A 307 3.91 -7.14 -16.48
N ILE A 308 4.50 -7.44 -15.33
CA ILE A 308 4.54 -8.81 -14.79
C ILE A 308 3.12 -9.35 -14.57
N SER A 309 2.24 -8.57 -13.96
CA SER A 309 0.85 -8.97 -13.72
C SER A 309 0.10 -9.23 -15.03
N ALA A 310 0.30 -8.38 -16.04
CA ALA A 310 -0.28 -8.56 -17.37
C ALA A 310 0.22 -9.85 -18.06
N VAL A 311 1.52 -10.15 -17.97
CA VAL A 311 2.11 -11.39 -18.49
C VAL A 311 1.52 -12.62 -17.79
N VAL A 312 1.39 -12.58 -16.46
CA VAL A 312 0.80 -13.69 -15.69
C VAL A 312 -0.67 -13.91 -16.09
N LEU A 313 -1.46 -12.84 -16.20
CA LEU A 313 -2.86 -12.92 -16.63
C LEU A 313 -2.99 -13.48 -18.05
N TYR A 314 -2.14 -13.04 -18.97
CA TYR A 314 -2.12 -13.54 -20.35
C TYR A 314 -1.75 -15.02 -20.40
N ALA A 315 -0.73 -15.45 -19.69
CA ALA A 315 -0.32 -16.86 -19.62
C ALA A 315 -1.45 -17.73 -19.04
N ARG A 316 -2.17 -17.28 -18.01
CA ARG A 316 -3.34 -17.99 -17.47
C ARG A 316 -4.49 -18.08 -18.48
N GLY A 317 -4.71 -17.04 -19.28
CA GLY A 317 -5.74 -17.07 -20.35
C GLY A 317 -5.43 -18.03 -21.48
N ILE A 318 -4.16 -18.42 -21.68
CA ILE A 318 -3.74 -19.40 -22.69
C ILE A 318 -3.85 -20.82 -22.16
N TYR A 319 -3.53 -21.05 -20.86
CA TYR A 319 -3.39 -22.40 -20.29
C TYR A 319 -4.50 -22.76 -19.27
N GLY A 320 -5.41 -21.85 -18.94
CA GLY A 320 -6.56 -22.03 -18.05
C GLY A 320 -7.88 -21.75 -18.75
#